data_46c8a26d74198140914fc038ee9e56e0
#
_entry.id   46c8a26d74198140914fc038ee9e56e0
#
_cell.length_a   1.000
_cell.length_b   1.000
_cell.length_c   1.000
_cell.angle_alpha   90.00
_cell.angle_beta   90.00
_cell.angle_gamma   90.00
#
_symmetry.space_group_name_H-M   'P 1'
#
loop_
_entity.id
_entity.type
_entity.pdbx_description
1 polymer ?
#
loop_
_entity_poly.entity_id
_entity_poly.type
_entity_poly.pdbx_seq_one_letter_code
_entity_poly.pdbx_strand_id
1 'polypeptide(L)'
;MKVVVDANVLIRAVVRDDPAQAKVATKILANAELIAIALPCLCEFVWVLRRVYDFHPSNAASAIRVLLAAANVAMDRPAVEAGLSVLDAGGDFADGVIAYEGNWLGGESFLSFDKKAVAQLTALGHAARLL
;
A
#
# COMPACT_ATOMS: atom_id res chain seq x y z
N MET A 1 4.16 4.39 -23.25
CA MET A 1 4.77 5.39 -22.37
C MET A 1 5.04 4.82 -20.99
N LYS A 2 6.04 5.33 -20.33
CA LYS A 2 6.38 4.96 -18.94
C LYS A 2 5.86 6.08 -18.04
N VAL A 3 5.05 5.74 -17.05
CA VAL A 3 4.33 6.74 -16.24
C VAL A 3 4.56 6.54 -14.75
N VAL A 4 4.45 7.62 -14.01
CA VAL A 4 4.29 7.62 -12.56
C VAL A 4 2.84 8.00 -12.29
N VAL A 5 2.16 7.28 -11.43
CA VAL A 5 0.76 7.56 -11.10
C VAL A 5 0.61 8.06 -9.67
N ASP A 6 -0.35 8.96 -9.49
CA ASP A 6 -0.79 9.40 -8.19
C ASP A 6 -1.83 8.42 -7.63
N ALA A 7 -2.05 8.46 -6.33
CA ALA A 7 -3.01 7.59 -5.66
C ALA A 7 -4.42 7.70 -6.22
N ASN A 8 -4.84 8.91 -6.63
CA ASN A 8 -6.17 9.11 -7.18
C ASN A 8 -6.41 8.34 -8.48
N VAL A 9 -5.38 8.10 -9.29
CA VAL A 9 -5.51 7.26 -10.49
C VAL A 9 -5.88 5.83 -10.09
N LEU A 10 -5.20 5.28 -9.09
CA LEU A 10 -5.49 3.95 -8.57
C LEU A 10 -6.89 3.88 -7.93
N ILE A 11 -7.26 4.89 -7.17
CA ILE A 11 -8.58 4.99 -6.54
C ILE A 11 -9.68 4.99 -7.60
N ARG A 12 -9.55 5.80 -8.63
CA ARG A 12 -10.57 5.88 -9.69
C ARG A 12 -10.73 4.56 -10.43
N ALA A 13 -9.65 3.83 -10.63
CA ALA A 13 -9.71 2.52 -11.30
C ALA A 13 -10.40 1.46 -10.43
N VAL A 14 -10.21 1.51 -9.12
CA VAL A 14 -10.76 0.51 -8.18
C VAL A 14 -12.18 0.84 -7.75
N VAL A 15 -12.45 2.06 -7.29
CA VAL A 15 -13.75 2.46 -6.73
C VAL A 15 -14.78 2.76 -7.82
N ARG A 16 -14.36 3.41 -8.90
CA ARG A 16 -15.19 3.68 -10.08
C ARG A 16 -16.42 4.53 -9.79
N ASP A 17 -16.35 5.40 -8.80
CA ASP A 17 -17.42 6.32 -8.42
C ASP A 17 -17.53 7.54 -9.34
N ASP A 18 -16.51 7.78 -10.17
CA ASP A 18 -16.50 8.76 -11.26
C ASP A 18 -16.29 8.00 -12.58
N PRO A 19 -17.35 7.73 -13.36
CA PRO A 19 -17.24 6.88 -14.55
C PRO A 19 -16.26 7.41 -15.59
N ALA A 20 -16.20 8.71 -15.80
CA ALA A 20 -15.29 9.32 -16.77
C ALA A 20 -13.81 9.14 -16.36
N GLN A 21 -13.49 9.43 -15.08
CA GLN A 21 -12.14 9.27 -14.56
C GLN A 21 -11.76 7.79 -14.45
N ALA A 22 -12.70 6.92 -14.06
CA ALA A 22 -12.46 5.48 -14.01
C ALA A 22 -12.06 4.91 -15.37
N LYS A 23 -12.73 5.37 -16.43
CA LYS A 23 -12.42 4.96 -17.81
C LYS A 23 -11.00 5.38 -18.21
N VAL A 24 -10.63 6.63 -17.92
CA VAL A 24 -9.29 7.15 -18.23
C VAL A 24 -8.23 6.38 -17.41
N ALA A 25 -8.44 6.22 -16.11
CA ALA A 25 -7.51 5.51 -15.24
C ALA A 25 -7.30 4.07 -15.67
N THR A 26 -8.38 3.34 -15.96
CA THR A 26 -8.33 1.95 -16.43
C THR A 26 -7.55 1.83 -17.74
N LYS A 27 -7.77 2.76 -18.66
CA LYS A 27 -7.06 2.77 -19.94
C LYS A 27 -5.56 3.00 -19.77
N ILE A 28 -5.17 3.94 -18.93
CA ILE A 28 -3.76 4.19 -18.62
C ILE A 28 -3.10 2.95 -18.00
N LEU A 29 -3.75 2.35 -17.01
CA LEU A 29 -3.20 1.17 -16.33
C LEU A 29 -3.09 -0.05 -17.28
N ALA A 30 -4.00 -0.18 -18.22
CA ALA A 30 -3.96 -1.29 -19.18
C ALA A 30 -2.90 -1.10 -20.28
N ASN A 31 -2.66 0.13 -20.72
CA ASN A 31 -1.89 0.40 -21.94
C ASN A 31 -0.50 0.97 -21.73
N ALA A 32 -0.16 1.46 -20.53
CA ALA A 32 1.18 1.97 -20.27
C ALA A 32 2.22 0.86 -20.37
N GLU A 33 3.35 1.19 -20.95
CA GLU A 33 4.49 0.27 -21.02
C GLU A 33 5.02 -0.08 -19.64
N LEU A 34 5.09 0.91 -18.76
CA LEU A 34 5.50 0.76 -17.36
C LEU A 34 4.76 1.77 -16.48
N ILE A 35 4.28 1.28 -15.36
CA ILE A 35 3.62 2.10 -14.34
C ILE A 35 4.47 2.01 -13.08
N ALA A 36 5.16 3.11 -12.76
CA ALA A 36 5.94 3.22 -11.53
C ALA A 36 5.03 3.70 -10.40
N ILE A 37 4.95 2.91 -9.34
CA ILE A 37 4.13 3.22 -8.17
C ILE A 37 5.04 3.36 -6.95
N ALA A 38 5.16 4.58 -6.45
CA ALA A 38 5.98 4.88 -5.27
C ALA A 38 5.28 4.42 -3.99
N LEU A 39 6.05 4.07 -2.97
CA LEU A 39 5.51 3.64 -1.68
C LEU A 39 4.57 4.67 -1.03
N PRO A 40 4.87 5.98 -1.04
CA PRO A 40 3.91 6.97 -0.53
C PRO A 40 2.56 6.91 -1.24
N CYS A 41 2.55 6.67 -2.54
CA CYS A 41 1.33 6.51 -3.33
C CYS A 41 0.52 5.30 -2.83
N LEU A 42 1.15 4.17 -2.59
CA LEU A 42 0.47 2.97 -2.09
C LEU A 42 -0.07 3.15 -0.68
N CYS A 43 0.70 3.81 0.19
CA CYS A 43 0.24 4.11 1.56
C CYS A 43 -1.01 4.98 1.53
N GLU A 44 -1.02 6.03 0.72
CA GLU A 44 -2.19 6.90 0.54
C GLU A 44 -3.36 6.14 -0.07
N PHE A 45 -3.12 5.32 -1.08
CA PHE A 45 -4.14 4.50 -1.72
C PHE A 45 -4.87 3.60 -0.72
N VAL A 46 -4.13 2.85 0.10
CA VAL A 46 -4.73 1.99 1.13
C VAL A 46 -5.47 2.82 2.17
N TRP A 47 -4.87 3.94 2.61
CA TRP A 47 -5.51 4.82 3.59
C TRP A 47 -6.86 5.33 3.09
N VAL A 48 -6.92 5.80 1.83
CA VAL A 48 -8.17 6.30 1.23
C VAL A 48 -9.20 5.18 1.10
N LEU A 49 -8.82 4.01 0.60
CA LEU A 49 -9.74 2.86 0.50
C LEU A 49 -10.33 2.51 1.86
N ARG A 50 -9.52 2.50 2.91
CA ARG A 50 -9.94 2.14 4.27
C ARG A 50 -10.77 3.21 4.95
N ARG A 51 -10.34 4.48 4.87
CA ARG A 51 -10.90 5.59 5.65
C ARG A 51 -12.01 6.31 4.93
N VAL A 52 -11.93 6.48 3.63
CA VAL A 52 -12.92 7.23 2.84
C VAL A 52 -13.99 6.29 2.30
N TYR A 53 -13.60 5.12 1.79
CA TYR A 53 -14.51 4.19 1.12
C TYR A 53 -14.87 2.97 1.97
N ASP A 54 -14.37 2.91 3.20
CA ASP A 54 -14.71 1.87 4.18
C ASP A 54 -14.43 0.44 3.69
N PHE A 55 -13.37 0.26 2.92
CA PHE A 55 -12.95 -1.06 2.47
C PHE A 55 -12.51 -1.91 3.66
N HIS A 56 -12.92 -3.18 3.66
CA HIS A 56 -12.36 -4.16 4.57
C HIS A 56 -10.86 -4.37 4.28
N PRO A 57 -10.02 -4.67 5.29
CA PRO A 57 -8.58 -4.91 5.05
C PRO A 57 -8.32 -5.92 3.94
N SER A 58 -9.08 -7.01 3.86
CA SER A 58 -8.92 -8.02 2.82
C SER A 58 -9.18 -7.48 1.41
N ASN A 59 -10.13 -6.56 1.25
CA ASN A 59 -10.43 -5.96 -0.04
C ASN A 59 -9.34 -4.97 -0.46
N ALA A 60 -8.82 -4.18 0.47
CA ALA A 60 -7.69 -3.30 0.21
C ALA A 60 -6.43 -4.11 -0.14
N ALA A 61 -6.16 -5.21 0.58
CA ALA A 61 -5.05 -6.11 0.29
C ALA A 61 -5.18 -6.75 -1.11
N SER A 62 -6.40 -7.15 -1.50
CA SER A 62 -6.66 -7.69 -2.84
C SER A 62 -6.35 -6.68 -3.93
N ALA A 63 -6.68 -5.42 -3.73
CA ALA A 63 -6.37 -4.35 -4.68
C ALA A 63 -4.85 -4.20 -4.87
N ILE A 64 -4.08 -4.25 -3.79
CA ILE A 64 -2.61 -4.23 -3.87
C ILE A 64 -2.08 -5.46 -4.62
N ARG A 65 -2.62 -6.65 -4.36
CA ARG A 65 -2.19 -7.89 -5.01
C ARG A 65 -2.46 -7.90 -6.51
N VAL A 66 -3.54 -7.27 -6.95
CA VAL A 66 -3.79 -7.07 -8.39
C VAL A 66 -2.67 -6.25 -9.02
N LEU A 67 -2.21 -5.19 -8.35
CA LEU A 67 -1.08 -4.40 -8.83
C LEU A 67 0.23 -5.21 -8.86
N LEU A 68 0.48 -6.03 -7.84
CA LEU A 68 1.66 -6.90 -7.78
C LEU A 68 1.67 -7.93 -8.92
N ALA A 69 0.50 -8.39 -9.34
CA ALA A 69 0.37 -9.38 -10.41
C ALA A 69 0.46 -8.77 -11.82
N ALA A 70 0.35 -7.45 -11.95
CA ALA A 70 0.37 -6.78 -13.25
C ALA A 70 1.81 -6.71 -13.80
N ALA A 71 2.00 -7.18 -15.03
CA ALA A 71 3.34 -7.28 -15.63
C ALA A 71 4.00 -5.92 -15.89
N ASN A 72 3.19 -4.88 -16.09
CA ASN A 72 3.68 -3.53 -16.40
C ASN A 72 3.83 -2.62 -15.16
N VAL A 73 3.60 -3.12 -13.96
CA VAL A 73 3.73 -2.35 -12.72
C VAL A 73 5.09 -2.57 -12.10
N ALA A 74 5.76 -1.48 -11.74
CA ALA A 74 7.03 -1.48 -11.02
C ALA A 74 6.82 -0.83 -9.64
N MET A 75 7.21 -1.53 -8.60
CA MET A 75 7.15 -1.05 -7.21
C MET A 75 8.21 -1.75 -6.37
N ASP A 76 8.47 -1.22 -5.19
CA ASP A 76 9.35 -1.87 -4.22
C ASP A 76 8.61 -3.06 -3.58
N ARG A 77 8.73 -4.23 -4.20
CA ARG A 77 7.98 -5.43 -3.78
C ARG A 77 8.25 -5.86 -2.34
N PRO A 78 9.50 -5.92 -1.85
CA PRO A 78 9.71 -6.32 -0.46
C PRO A 78 9.03 -5.38 0.55
N ALA A 79 9.06 -4.07 0.31
CA ALA A 79 8.36 -3.11 1.17
C ALA A 79 6.84 -3.27 1.09
N VAL A 80 6.29 -3.52 -0.10
CA VAL A 80 4.85 -3.77 -0.29
C VAL A 80 4.42 -5.05 0.43
N GLU A 81 5.21 -6.11 0.35
CA GLU A 81 4.93 -7.36 1.07
C GLU A 81 4.94 -7.14 2.59
N ALA A 82 5.87 -6.33 3.10
CA ALA A 82 5.89 -5.97 4.52
C ALA A 82 4.61 -5.21 4.93
N GLY A 83 4.16 -4.28 4.10
CA GLY A 83 2.90 -3.57 4.32
C GLY A 83 1.69 -4.51 4.29
N LEU A 84 1.66 -5.44 3.34
CA LEU A 84 0.58 -6.43 3.22
C LEU A 84 0.49 -7.34 4.44
N SER A 85 1.62 -7.74 5.02
CA SER A 85 1.64 -8.58 6.22
C SER A 85 0.89 -7.91 7.38
N VAL A 86 1.09 -6.61 7.57
CA VAL A 86 0.39 -5.84 8.61
C VAL A 86 -1.09 -5.67 8.25
N LEU A 87 -1.38 -5.33 7.01
CA LEU A 87 -2.76 -5.15 6.54
C LEU A 87 -3.58 -6.44 6.66
N ASP A 88 -3.01 -7.59 6.29
CA ASP A 88 -3.65 -8.89 6.42
C ASP A 88 -3.95 -9.24 7.89
N ALA A 89 -3.14 -8.78 8.82
CA ALA A 89 -3.36 -8.91 10.25
C ALA A 89 -4.37 -7.89 10.82
N GLY A 90 -4.96 -7.06 9.96
CA GLY A 90 -5.93 -6.05 10.33
C GLY A 90 -5.34 -4.71 10.75
N GLY A 91 -4.05 -4.50 10.51
CA GLY A 91 -3.33 -3.27 10.84
C GLY A 91 -3.21 -2.29 9.67
N ASP A 92 -2.35 -1.31 9.85
CA ASP A 92 -2.08 -0.27 8.87
C ASP A 92 -0.96 -0.69 7.93
N PHE A 93 -1.24 -0.72 6.64
CA PHE A 93 -0.27 -0.99 5.58
C PHE A 93 0.99 -0.12 5.72
N ALA A 94 0.81 1.17 6.00
CA ALA A 94 1.92 2.11 6.14
C ALA A 94 2.88 1.73 7.26
N ASP A 95 2.40 1.17 8.37
CA ASP A 95 3.26 0.74 9.48
C ASP A 95 4.26 -0.35 9.04
N GLY A 96 3.80 -1.30 8.23
CA GLY A 96 4.65 -2.34 7.68
C GLY A 96 5.71 -1.79 6.72
N VAL A 97 5.32 -0.87 5.87
CA VAL A 97 6.23 -0.19 4.94
C VAL A 97 7.29 0.62 5.72
N ILE A 98 6.86 1.39 6.71
CA ILE A 98 7.75 2.22 7.53
C ILE A 98 8.76 1.35 8.28
N ALA A 99 8.32 0.26 8.90
CA ALA A 99 9.20 -0.65 9.64
C ALA A 99 10.23 -1.28 8.69
N TYR A 100 9.82 -1.70 7.51
CA TYR A 100 10.71 -2.29 6.51
C TYR A 100 11.75 -1.27 6.01
N GLU A 101 11.28 -0.10 5.55
CA GLU A 101 12.18 0.94 5.03
C GLU A 101 13.12 1.47 6.12
N GLY A 102 12.61 1.66 7.33
CA GLY A 102 13.42 2.09 8.46
C GLY A 102 14.53 1.09 8.80
N ASN A 103 14.22 -0.19 8.77
CA ASN A 103 15.21 -1.24 8.97
C ASN A 103 16.27 -1.24 7.86
N TRP A 104 15.86 -1.07 6.62
CA TRP A 104 16.75 -0.96 5.49
C TRP A 104 17.70 0.24 5.59
N LEU A 105 17.25 1.32 6.22
CA LEU A 105 18.06 2.52 6.50
C LEU A 105 19.02 2.34 7.69
N GLY A 106 18.95 1.22 8.41
CA GLY A 106 19.81 0.92 9.55
C GLY A 106 19.10 1.01 10.91
N GLY A 107 17.80 1.31 10.95
CA GLY A 107 17.03 1.28 12.19
C GLY A 107 16.79 -0.16 12.65
N GLU A 108 16.87 -0.39 13.95
CA GLU A 108 16.74 -1.74 14.51
C GLU A 108 15.40 -1.97 15.20
N SER A 109 14.72 -0.92 15.64
CA SER A 109 13.47 -1.04 16.37
C SER A 109 12.47 0.03 15.95
N PHE A 110 11.23 -0.39 15.72
CA PHE A 110 10.11 0.51 15.47
C PHE A 110 9.61 1.07 16.79
N LEU A 111 9.64 2.39 16.93
CA LEU A 111 9.18 3.08 18.14
C LEU A 111 7.89 3.82 17.84
N SER A 112 6.88 3.65 18.70
CA SER A 112 5.59 4.31 18.51
C SER A 112 4.86 4.48 19.83
N PHE A 113 3.95 5.44 19.88
CA PHE A 113 2.94 5.57 20.93
C PHE A 113 1.68 4.75 20.63
N ASP A 114 1.57 4.16 19.44
CA ASP A 114 0.42 3.37 19.00
C ASP A 114 0.55 1.92 19.49
N LYS A 115 -0.24 1.54 20.49
CA LYS A 115 -0.23 0.19 21.08
C LYS A 115 -0.53 -0.90 20.05
N LYS A 116 -1.51 -0.65 19.17
CA LYS A 116 -1.93 -1.64 18.17
C LYS A 116 -0.83 -1.88 17.15
N ALA A 117 -0.21 -0.82 16.64
CA ALA A 117 0.88 -0.91 15.68
C ALA A 117 2.06 -1.70 16.27
N VAL A 118 2.48 -1.39 17.51
CA VAL A 118 3.59 -2.08 18.18
C VAL A 118 3.25 -3.56 18.37
N ALA A 119 2.05 -3.87 18.86
CA ALA A 119 1.63 -5.26 19.08
C ALA A 119 1.61 -6.07 17.77
N GLN A 120 1.11 -5.49 16.69
CA GLN A 120 1.04 -6.16 15.41
C GLN A 120 2.42 -6.41 14.79
N LEU A 121 3.30 -5.41 14.83
CA LEU A 121 4.67 -5.57 14.33
C LEU A 121 5.45 -6.59 15.15
N THR A 122 5.30 -6.57 16.48
CA THR A 122 5.93 -7.56 17.35
C THR A 122 5.44 -8.98 17.03
N ALA A 123 4.14 -9.15 16.84
CA ALA A 123 3.56 -10.45 16.49
C ALA A 123 4.06 -10.99 15.14
N LEU A 124 4.41 -10.09 14.21
CA LEU A 124 4.95 -10.45 12.91
C LEU A 124 6.49 -10.62 12.90
N GLY A 125 7.13 -10.54 14.06
CA GLY A 125 8.57 -10.77 14.21
C GLY A 125 9.45 -9.54 14.08
N HIS A 126 8.88 -8.34 14.02
CA HIS A 126 9.64 -7.10 14.02
C HIS A 126 10.03 -6.70 15.45
N ALA A 127 11.20 -6.11 15.60
CA ALA A 127 11.55 -5.42 16.85
C ALA A 127 10.74 -4.12 16.93
N ALA A 128 9.90 -4.01 17.94
CA ALA A 128 9.05 -2.84 18.15
C ALA A 128 8.89 -2.54 19.63
N ARG A 129 8.77 -1.26 19.97
CA ARG A 129 8.64 -0.82 21.35
C ARG A 129 7.64 0.32 21.49
N LEU A 130 6.73 0.16 22.45
CA LEU A 130 5.78 1.19 22.83
C LEU A 130 6.48 2.24 23.70
N LEU A 131 6.28 3.50 23.37
CA LEU A 131 6.78 4.64 24.15
C LEU A 131 5.75 5.11 25.18
#